data_9d143eee2cb8e82c6adb871c9f1ee1f7
#
_entry.id   9d143eee2cb8e82c6adb871c9f1ee1f7
#
_cell.length_a   1.000
_cell.length_b   1.000
_cell.length_c   1.000
_cell.angle_alpha   90.00
_cell.angle_beta   90.00
_cell.angle_gamma   90.00
#
_symmetry.space_group_name_H-M   'P 1'
#
loop_
_entity.id
_entity.type
_entity.pdbx_description
1 polymer ?
#
loop_
_entity_poly.entity_id
_entity_poly.type
_entity_poly.pdbx_seq_one_letter_code
_entity_poly.pdbx_strand_id
1 'polypeptide(L)'
;MVSPFGRNSPPPIALCPLVVTKPMNGHVVRRPVEFHAMEFVEFIKTPKVDSVVLHRPFHPAVEGTLCLTGHHLILSSRKTNTEELWLLHSSIDAVEKKFVGSVGHLTIKCKNFMIIQLDIHGMEECLNIASSIEMLSNLDSVTQTYPFFYRPMSDVLEDGWQAFLPETEFARVMGEDWRLSNVNKNYQVCPTYPQTVVVPKSVDDDCIMQAAAFRQGGRFPVLSYLHSANGTVILRSGQPLPGPNNKRCKEDERLVNSALGVGRRGYIIDTRSYNSAVNSRSKGGGFETEAHYPQWRRVHKPLERFSNLQESLTKLMEACNKNTNSMDKWLGHLGASSWLSNVKEVLTTACLIAQCVDRESSSVLVHGSEGLDATLQVTSLAQIILNPDCRTIRGFEALIERQCIQS
;
A
#
# COMPACT_ATOMS: atom_id res chain seq x y z
N MET A 1 20.86 35.01 28.56
CA MET A 1 19.96 34.25 29.43
C MET A 1 19.91 32.83 28.91
N VAL A 2 20.40 31.94 29.73
CA VAL A 2 20.76 30.55 29.40
C VAL A 2 19.51 29.68 29.45
N SER A 3 19.27 28.88 28.40
CA SER A 3 18.29 27.77 28.42
C SER A 3 19.02 26.47 28.75
N PRO A 4 18.52 25.65 29.66
CA PRO A 4 19.16 24.40 30.01
C PRO A 4 18.55 23.24 29.21
N PHE A 5 19.28 22.69 28.26
CA PHE A 5 18.99 21.36 27.76
C PHE A 5 19.58 20.31 28.72
N GLY A 6 18.68 19.69 29.45
CA GLY A 6 19.00 18.54 30.29
C GLY A 6 19.39 17.35 29.42
N ARG A 7 20.46 16.67 29.80
CA ARG A 7 20.91 15.38 29.27
C ARG A 7 19.85 14.32 29.64
N ASN A 8 19.06 13.89 28.71
CA ASN A 8 18.25 12.67 28.87
C ASN A 8 19.10 11.48 28.46
N SER A 9 19.47 10.68 29.43
CA SER A 9 19.92 9.30 29.24
C SER A 9 18.81 8.53 28.51
N PRO A 10 19.14 7.58 27.63
CA PRO A 10 18.13 6.75 27.00
C PRO A 10 17.33 6.03 28.09
N PRO A 11 15.99 5.99 27.99
CA PRO A 11 15.19 5.28 28.97
C PRO A 11 15.53 3.79 28.90
N PRO A 12 15.44 3.07 30.03
CA PRO A 12 15.60 1.63 30.08
C PRO A 12 14.59 1.00 29.10
N ILE A 13 14.99 -0.11 28.48
CA ILE A 13 14.20 -0.90 27.53
C ILE A 13 12.78 -1.03 28.07
N ALA A 14 11.89 -0.18 27.56
CA ALA A 14 10.51 -0.18 27.96
C ALA A 14 9.80 -1.36 27.30
N LEU A 15 9.20 -2.19 28.14
CA LEU A 15 8.29 -3.27 27.80
C LEU A 15 7.25 -2.79 26.77
N CYS A 16 7.17 -3.49 25.66
CA CYS A 16 6.22 -3.25 24.57
C CYS A 16 4.77 -3.31 25.09
N PRO A 17 3.85 -2.43 24.65
CA PRO A 17 2.49 -2.46 25.11
C PRO A 17 1.72 -3.69 24.58
N LEU A 18 0.83 -4.17 25.42
CA LEU A 18 -0.08 -5.29 25.28
C LEU A 18 -0.85 -5.28 23.95
N VAL A 19 -0.87 -6.42 23.26
CA VAL A 19 -1.81 -6.68 22.17
C VAL A 19 -3.20 -6.82 22.78
N VAL A 20 -4.09 -5.88 22.47
CA VAL A 20 -5.50 -5.94 22.84
C VAL A 20 -6.25 -6.68 21.74
N THR A 21 -6.57 -7.93 21.97
CA THR A 21 -7.59 -8.63 21.18
C THR A 21 -8.96 -8.28 21.75
N LYS A 22 -9.84 -7.73 20.94
CA LYS A 22 -11.21 -7.41 21.31
C LYS A 22 -12.03 -8.71 21.32
N PRO A 23 -12.54 -9.17 22.47
CA PRO A 23 -13.44 -10.34 22.50
C PRO A 23 -14.87 -9.90 22.16
N MET A 24 -15.60 -10.79 21.49
CA MET A 24 -16.99 -10.58 21.10
C MET A 24 -18.01 -10.49 22.25
N ASN A 25 -17.59 -10.43 23.50
CA ASN A 25 -18.47 -10.26 24.66
C ASN A 25 -17.77 -9.48 25.77
N GLY A 26 -17.67 -8.20 25.65
CA GLY A 26 -17.59 -7.19 26.72
C GLY A 26 -16.56 -7.33 27.87
N HIS A 27 -15.80 -8.40 28.00
CA HIS A 27 -14.79 -8.58 29.03
C HIS A 27 -13.39 -8.62 28.42
N VAL A 28 -12.60 -7.60 28.74
CA VAL A 28 -11.16 -7.54 28.39
C VAL A 28 -10.38 -8.50 29.28
N VAL A 29 -10.06 -9.68 28.77
CA VAL A 29 -9.12 -10.58 29.43
C VAL A 29 -7.70 -10.15 29.03
N ARG A 30 -7.00 -9.49 29.93
CA ARG A 30 -5.56 -9.21 29.79
C ARG A 30 -4.80 -10.51 30.05
N ARG A 31 -4.32 -11.18 29.00
CA ARG A 31 -3.29 -12.21 29.15
C ARG A 31 -1.93 -11.50 29.10
N PRO A 32 -1.02 -11.77 30.05
CA PRO A 32 0.37 -11.36 29.90
C PRO A 32 0.94 -12.09 28.69
N VAL A 33 1.46 -11.35 27.72
CA VAL A 33 2.31 -11.92 26.68
C VAL A 33 3.63 -12.23 27.38
N GLU A 34 3.93 -13.50 27.61
CA GLU A 34 5.25 -13.93 28.04
C GLU A 34 6.22 -13.54 26.91
N PHE A 35 7.05 -12.55 27.21
CA PHE A 35 8.12 -12.12 26.33
C PHE A 35 9.20 -13.20 26.32
N HIS A 36 9.32 -13.92 25.25
CA HIS A 36 10.50 -14.70 24.93
C HIS A 36 11.64 -13.75 24.47
N ALA A 37 11.98 -12.81 25.33
CA ALA A 37 13.01 -11.81 25.03
C ALA A 37 14.44 -12.38 25.01
N MET A 38 14.61 -13.71 25.14
CA MET A 38 15.93 -14.36 25.26
C MET A 38 16.18 -15.47 24.22
N GLU A 39 15.30 -15.65 23.24
CA GLU A 39 15.38 -16.80 22.31
C GLU A 39 16.58 -16.79 21.36
N PHE A 40 17.33 -15.68 21.25
CA PHE A 40 18.44 -15.56 20.28
C PHE A 40 19.79 -15.28 20.90
N VAL A 41 19.91 -15.22 22.22
CA VAL A 41 21.18 -14.91 22.92
C VAL A 41 22.23 -15.99 22.61
N GLU A 42 21.80 -17.22 22.40
CA GLU A 42 22.68 -18.35 22.03
C GLU A 42 23.33 -18.21 20.66
N PHE A 43 22.72 -17.43 19.74
CA PHE A 43 23.29 -17.17 18.43
C PHE A 43 24.22 -15.98 18.40
N ILE A 44 24.26 -15.14 19.46
CA ILE A 44 25.06 -13.93 19.52
C ILE A 44 26.32 -14.20 20.35
N LYS A 45 27.43 -14.53 19.66
CA LYS A 45 28.70 -14.81 20.30
C LYS A 45 29.39 -13.55 20.80
N THR A 46 29.26 -12.44 20.06
CA THR A 46 29.84 -11.15 20.39
C THR A 46 28.76 -10.08 20.24
N PRO A 47 28.13 -9.63 21.36
CA PRO A 47 27.01 -8.71 21.29
C PRO A 47 27.42 -7.26 20.99
N LYS A 48 28.69 -6.90 21.19
CA LYS A 48 29.18 -5.55 21.03
C LYS A 48 30.64 -5.53 20.59
N VAL A 49 30.95 -4.68 19.59
CA VAL A 49 32.34 -4.37 19.18
C VAL A 49 32.48 -2.85 19.00
N ASP A 50 33.50 -2.28 19.62
CA ASP A 50 33.81 -0.85 19.48
C ASP A 50 34.76 -0.60 18.29
N SER A 51 34.83 0.64 17.83
CA SER A 51 35.71 1.12 16.75
C SER A 51 35.49 0.37 15.41
N VAL A 52 34.24 0.05 15.10
CA VAL A 52 33.87 -0.50 13.80
C VAL A 52 33.66 0.64 12.82
N VAL A 53 34.21 0.53 11.61
CA VAL A 53 34.04 1.52 10.55
C VAL A 53 33.00 1.02 9.56
N LEU A 54 31.93 1.81 9.41
CA LEU A 54 30.87 1.58 8.43
C LEU A 54 31.15 2.33 7.13
N HIS A 55 31.16 1.62 6.02
CA HIS A 55 31.20 2.18 4.68
C HIS A 55 29.84 1.97 3.99
N ARG A 56 29.28 3.05 3.45
CA ARG A 56 28.07 3.04 2.62
C ARG A 56 28.37 3.73 1.29
N PRO A 57 27.81 3.25 0.16
CA PRO A 57 27.95 3.95 -1.12
C PRO A 57 27.52 5.42 -1.01
N PHE A 58 28.31 6.30 -1.56
CA PHE A 58 28.04 7.76 -1.62
C PHE A 58 27.95 8.48 -0.26
N HIS A 59 28.33 7.83 0.84
CA HIS A 59 28.39 8.42 2.17
C HIS A 59 29.82 8.36 2.74
N PRO A 60 30.21 9.32 3.58
CA PRO A 60 31.48 9.24 4.29
C PRO A 60 31.49 8.04 5.24
N ALA A 61 32.67 7.50 5.47
CA ALA A 61 32.86 6.41 6.42
C ALA A 61 32.54 6.89 7.86
N VAL A 62 31.86 6.06 8.63
CA VAL A 62 31.40 6.36 10.00
C VAL A 62 32.03 5.36 10.95
N GLU A 63 32.82 5.84 11.91
CA GLU A 63 33.31 5.02 13.01
C GLU A 63 32.30 5.01 14.15
N GLY A 64 32.01 3.83 14.70
CA GLY A 64 31.04 3.67 15.77
C GLY A 64 31.20 2.37 16.54
N THR A 65 30.25 2.14 17.41
CA THR A 65 30.08 0.90 18.15
C THR A 65 29.02 0.04 17.47
N LEU A 66 29.39 -1.18 17.11
CA LEU A 66 28.48 -2.17 16.56
C LEU A 66 27.86 -2.98 17.68
N CYS A 67 26.55 -3.09 17.69
CA CYS A 67 25.80 -3.94 18.62
C CYS A 67 24.90 -4.91 17.84
N LEU A 68 24.86 -6.16 18.26
CA LEU A 68 23.94 -7.16 17.76
C LEU A 68 22.86 -7.44 18.82
N THR A 69 21.63 -7.40 18.39
CA THR A 69 20.46 -7.86 19.16
C THR A 69 19.86 -9.06 18.45
N GLY A 70 18.88 -9.74 19.02
CA GLY A 70 18.21 -10.86 18.37
C GLY A 70 17.59 -10.53 16.99
N HIS A 71 17.27 -9.25 16.73
CA HIS A 71 16.60 -8.84 15.52
C HIS A 71 17.35 -7.80 14.70
N HIS A 72 18.27 -7.03 15.30
CA HIS A 72 18.94 -5.91 14.65
C HIS A 72 20.46 -5.95 14.80
N LEU A 73 21.10 -5.53 13.73
CA LEU A 73 22.45 -4.98 13.72
C LEU A 73 22.32 -3.46 13.89
N ILE A 74 22.97 -2.92 14.92
CA ILE A 74 22.93 -1.50 15.23
C ILE A 74 24.35 -0.95 15.24
N LEU A 75 24.60 0.13 14.51
CA LEU A 75 25.85 0.86 14.63
C LEU A 75 25.54 2.29 15.08
N SER A 76 26.05 2.64 16.25
CA SER A 76 25.92 3.98 16.83
C SER A 76 27.25 4.69 16.86
N SER A 77 27.27 5.96 16.44
CA SER A 77 28.45 6.83 16.49
C SER A 77 28.32 7.84 17.61
N ARG A 78 29.44 8.11 18.30
CA ARG A 78 29.50 9.16 19.31
C ARG A 78 29.59 10.57 18.74
N LYS A 79 29.77 10.71 17.42
CA LYS A 79 29.81 12.02 16.76
C LYS A 79 28.40 12.59 16.66
N THR A 80 28.23 13.80 17.13
CA THR A 80 26.98 14.57 16.98
C THR A 80 26.63 14.72 15.50
N ASN A 81 25.37 14.51 15.13
CA ASN A 81 24.82 14.54 13.76
C ASN A 81 25.14 13.34 12.85
N THR A 82 25.56 12.20 13.36
CA THR A 82 25.57 10.96 12.57
C THR A 82 24.33 10.14 12.85
N GLU A 83 23.62 9.77 11.78
CA GLU A 83 22.49 8.85 11.90
C GLU A 83 22.97 7.47 12.33
N GLU A 84 22.28 6.87 13.30
CA GLU A 84 22.49 5.48 13.67
C GLU A 84 22.03 4.55 12.54
N LEU A 85 22.81 3.52 12.27
CA LEU A 85 22.38 2.45 11.39
C LEU A 85 21.58 1.42 12.21
N TRP A 86 20.33 1.21 11.83
CA TRP A 86 19.50 0.13 12.34
C TRP A 86 19.14 -0.80 11.17
N LEU A 87 19.66 -2.00 11.18
CA LEU A 87 19.45 -2.98 10.13
C LEU A 87 18.83 -4.25 10.72
N LEU A 88 17.64 -4.61 10.23
CA LEU A 88 17.00 -5.89 10.58
C LEU A 88 17.81 -7.05 10.01
N HIS A 89 18.09 -8.07 10.81
CA HIS A 89 18.75 -9.29 10.33
C HIS A 89 17.94 -9.97 9.22
N SER A 90 16.61 -9.98 9.33
CA SER A 90 15.72 -10.55 8.29
C SER A 90 15.81 -9.83 6.93
N SER A 91 16.32 -8.60 6.90
CA SER A 91 16.57 -7.85 5.65
C SER A 91 17.91 -8.19 4.99
N ILE A 92 18.77 -8.96 5.66
CA ILE A 92 20.08 -9.36 5.13
C ILE A 92 19.90 -10.59 4.24
N ASP A 93 20.48 -10.51 3.04
CA ASP A 93 20.48 -11.59 2.04
C ASP A 93 21.77 -12.42 2.10
N ALA A 94 22.92 -11.75 2.16
CA ALA A 94 24.22 -12.42 2.18
C ALA A 94 25.26 -11.61 2.96
N VAL A 95 26.21 -12.33 3.55
CA VAL A 95 27.38 -11.78 4.25
C VAL A 95 28.67 -12.33 3.61
N GLU A 96 29.48 -11.46 3.04
CA GLU A 96 30.78 -11.81 2.48
C GLU A 96 31.89 -11.39 3.43
N LYS A 97 32.87 -12.27 3.63
CA LYS A 97 33.99 -12.09 4.57
C LYS A 97 35.30 -11.95 3.80
N LYS A 98 36.07 -10.92 4.06
CA LYS A 98 37.41 -10.76 3.52
C LYS A 98 38.32 -10.27 4.64
N PHE A 99 39.52 -10.83 4.71
CA PHE A 99 40.50 -10.44 5.72
C PHE A 99 41.74 -9.81 5.05
N VAL A 100 42.18 -8.67 5.60
CA VAL A 100 43.36 -7.98 5.15
C VAL A 100 44.18 -7.59 6.40
N GLY A 101 45.25 -8.32 6.65
CA GLY A 101 46.04 -8.17 7.89
C GLY A 101 45.20 -8.55 9.13
N SER A 102 45.09 -7.64 10.09
CA SER A 102 44.30 -7.81 11.33
C SER A 102 42.88 -7.28 11.22
N VAL A 103 42.49 -6.79 10.06
CA VAL A 103 41.14 -6.20 9.86
C VAL A 103 40.27 -7.17 9.04
N GLY A 104 39.11 -7.47 9.57
CA GLY A 104 38.03 -8.19 8.87
C GLY A 104 37.10 -7.21 8.19
N HIS A 105 36.85 -7.40 6.91
CA HIS A 105 35.89 -6.68 6.10
C HIS A 105 34.66 -7.55 5.90
N LEU A 106 33.51 -7.13 6.45
CA LEU A 106 32.23 -7.79 6.23
C LEU A 106 31.41 -6.96 5.24
N THR A 107 31.15 -7.52 4.07
CA THR A 107 30.21 -6.93 3.12
C THR A 107 28.84 -7.55 3.32
N ILE A 108 27.89 -6.74 3.74
CA ILE A 108 26.50 -7.15 3.99
C ILE A 108 25.64 -6.70 2.82
N LYS A 109 25.00 -7.65 2.15
CA LYS A 109 24.06 -7.41 1.06
C LYS A 109 22.65 -7.59 1.58
N CYS A 110 21.80 -6.61 1.35
CA CYS A 110 20.42 -6.60 1.84
C CYS A 110 19.41 -6.87 0.72
N LYS A 111 18.28 -7.45 1.07
CA LYS A 111 17.16 -7.76 0.16
C LYS A 111 16.55 -6.50 -0.49
N ASN A 112 16.76 -5.32 0.09
CA ASN A 112 16.37 -4.02 -0.46
C ASN A 112 17.45 -3.37 -1.34
N PHE A 113 18.45 -4.15 -1.81
CA PHE A 113 19.60 -3.73 -2.61
C PHE A 113 20.62 -2.83 -1.91
N MET A 114 20.47 -2.56 -0.62
CA MET A 114 21.46 -1.85 0.16
C MET A 114 22.68 -2.75 0.35
N ILE A 115 23.89 -2.18 0.12
CA ILE A 115 25.15 -2.85 0.37
C ILE A 115 25.92 -1.99 1.37
N ILE A 116 26.38 -2.58 2.46
CA ILE A 116 27.23 -1.93 3.44
C ILE A 116 28.48 -2.78 3.68
N GLN A 117 29.58 -2.13 4.05
CA GLN A 117 30.80 -2.81 4.51
C GLN A 117 31.12 -2.36 5.92
N LEU A 118 31.47 -3.31 6.76
CA LEU A 118 31.93 -3.09 8.12
C LEU A 118 33.38 -3.53 8.21
N ASP A 119 34.26 -2.63 8.66
CA ASP A 119 35.63 -2.95 8.98
C ASP A 119 35.76 -3.19 10.49
N ILE A 120 36.13 -4.40 10.87
CA ILE A 120 36.17 -4.84 12.26
C ILE A 120 37.62 -5.25 12.59
N HIS A 121 38.16 -4.66 13.64
CA HIS A 121 39.47 -5.05 14.17
C HIS A 121 39.34 -6.36 14.97
N GLY A 122 40.23 -7.31 14.67
CA GLY A 122 40.17 -8.63 15.28
C GLY A 122 39.48 -9.67 14.39
N MET A 123 40.19 -10.75 14.06
CA MET A 123 39.67 -11.81 13.18
C MET A 123 38.59 -12.62 13.88
N GLU A 124 38.74 -12.88 15.16
CA GLU A 124 37.79 -13.66 15.95
C GLU A 124 36.48 -12.91 16.12
N GLU A 125 36.52 -11.62 16.46
CA GLU A 125 35.35 -10.75 16.58
C GLU A 125 34.60 -10.66 15.27
N CYS A 126 35.33 -10.46 14.16
CA CYS A 126 34.74 -10.40 12.82
C CYS A 126 34.02 -11.70 12.45
N LEU A 127 34.62 -12.87 12.72
CA LEU A 127 34.02 -14.18 12.46
C LEU A 127 32.79 -14.43 13.35
N ASN A 128 32.86 -14.04 14.61
CA ASN A 128 31.76 -14.19 15.56
C ASN A 128 30.56 -13.32 15.15
N ILE A 129 30.81 -12.06 14.76
CA ILE A 129 29.78 -11.15 14.25
C ILE A 129 29.17 -11.70 12.97
N ALA A 130 29.98 -12.12 12.00
CA ALA A 130 29.49 -12.68 10.75
C ALA A 130 28.65 -13.94 10.95
N SER A 131 29.11 -14.87 11.79
CA SER A 131 28.37 -16.09 12.12
C SER A 131 27.03 -15.78 12.80
N SER A 132 27.02 -14.82 13.71
CA SER A 132 25.78 -14.41 14.40
C SER A 132 24.79 -13.79 13.40
N ILE A 133 25.24 -12.91 12.49
CA ILE A 133 24.38 -12.32 11.47
C ILE A 133 23.82 -13.39 10.53
N GLU A 134 24.65 -14.35 10.09
CA GLU A 134 24.23 -15.45 9.20
C GLU A 134 23.16 -16.32 9.87
N MET A 135 23.30 -16.64 11.15
CA MET A 135 22.28 -17.38 11.88
C MET A 135 20.98 -16.61 12.06
N LEU A 136 21.06 -15.33 12.44
CA LEU A 136 19.90 -14.48 12.71
C LEU A 136 19.17 -14.03 11.45
N SER A 137 19.83 -14.03 10.29
CA SER A 137 19.22 -13.67 9.00
C SER A 137 18.49 -14.83 8.32
N ASN A 138 18.77 -16.10 8.72
CA ASN A 138 18.23 -17.32 8.14
C ASN A 138 17.36 -18.09 9.14
N LEU A 139 16.41 -17.43 9.78
CA LEU A 139 15.46 -18.09 10.68
C LEU A 139 14.38 -18.82 9.87
N ASP A 140 14.23 -20.12 10.10
CA ASP A 140 13.34 -21.01 9.34
C ASP A 140 11.87 -20.90 9.78
N SER A 141 11.61 -20.36 10.97
CA SER A 141 10.27 -20.30 11.54
C SER A 141 9.69 -18.89 11.52
N VAL A 142 8.47 -18.75 10.99
CA VAL A 142 7.72 -17.49 11.00
C VAL A 142 7.47 -17.01 12.44
N THR A 143 7.36 -17.92 13.41
CA THR A 143 7.18 -17.57 14.82
C THR A 143 8.43 -16.97 15.46
N GLN A 144 9.59 -17.22 14.89
CA GLN A 144 10.88 -16.66 15.29
C GLN A 144 11.18 -15.33 14.59
N THR A 145 10.47 -14.99 13.52
CA THR A 145 10.59 -13.68 12.89
C THR A 145 9.82 -12.64 13.71
N TYR A 146 10.38 -11.45 13.82
CA TYR A 146 9.72 -10.33 14.49
C TYR A 146 9.01 -9.45 13.45
N PRO A 147 7.74 -9.73 13.09
CA PRO A 147 7.09 -9.10 11.95
C PRO A 147 6.74 -7.63 12.18
N PHE A 148 6.66 -7.19 13.45
CA PHE A 148 6.16 -5.87 13.81
C PHE A 148 7.19 -5.00 14.54
N PHE A 149 8.46 -5.31 14.40
CA PHE A 149 9.51 -4.51 15.01
C PHE A 149 9.82 -3.26 14.17
N TYR A 150 8.82 -2.55 13.77
CA TYR A 150 8.97 -1.19 13.31
C TYR A 150 8.78 -0.26 14.50
N ARG A 151 9.84 0.40 14.92
CA ARG A 151 9.73 1.50 15.87
C ARG A 151 9.75 2.78 15.05
N PRO A 152 8.61 3.48 14.91
CA PRO A 152 8.59 4.73 14.17
C PRO A 152 9.53 5.73 14.86
N MET A 153 10.26 6.52 14.07
CA MET A 153 11.11 7.60 14.58
C MET A 153 10.30 8.77 15.15
N SER A 154 8.98 8.74 14.95
CA SER A 154 8.00 9.69 15.51
C SER A 154 7.02 8.96 16.41
N ASP A 155 6.51 9.66 17.43
CA ASP A 155 5.43 9.13 18.26
C ASP A 155 4.19 8.87 17.36
N VAL A 156 3.68 7.64 17.41
CA VAL A 156 2.39 7.31 16.78
C VAL A 156 1.32 7.88 17.69
N LEU A 157 0.78 9.03 17.29
CA LEU A 157 -0.18 9.77 18.10
C LEU A 157 -1.61 9.23 18.01
N GLU A 158 -1.90 8.42 16.98
CA GLU A 158 -3.26 7.98 16.70
C GLU A 158 -3.31 6.47 16.37
N ASP A 159 -4.43 5.86 16.75
CA ASP A 159 -4.78 4.49 16.34
C ASP A 159 -5.20 4.49 14.87
N GLY A 160 -4.49 3.75 14.02
CA GLY A 160 -4.77 3.66 12.58
C GLY A 160 -6.17 3.16 12.25
N TRP A 161 -6.78 2.36 13.14
CA TRP A 161 -8.17 1.89 13.02
C TRP A 161 -9.24 2.97 13.21
N GLN A 162 -8.83 4.16 13.63
CA GLN A 162 -9.70 5.34 13.80
C GLN A 162 -9.33 6.47 12.85
N ALA A 163 -8.51 6.19 11.84
CA ALA A 163 -8.08 7.21 10.88
C ALA A 163 -9.21 7.72 10.00
N PHE A 164 -10.17 6.86 9.64
CA PHE A 164 -11.35 7.22 8.87
C PHE A 164 -12.52 7.57 9.78
N LEU A 165 -12.82 8.85 9.86
CA LEU A 165 -14.02 9.38 10.54
C LEU A 165 -14.98 9.89 9.45
N PRO A 166 -16.12 9.20 9.20
CA PRO A 166 -17.06 9.57 8.14
C PRO A 166 -17.50 11.03 8.21
N GLU A 167 -17.76 11.55 9.42
CA GLU A 167 -18.19 12.92 9.62
C GLU A 167 -17.14 13.93 9.15
N THR A 168 -15.86 13.66 9.41
CA THR A 168 -14.74 14.53 9.04
C THR A 168 -14.42 14.40 7.55
N GLU A 169 -14.30 13.18 7.05
CA GLU A 169 -13.93 12.90 5.66
C GLU A 169 -15.02 13.33 4.69
N PHE A 170 -16.27 13.08 5.04
CA PHE A 170 -17.40 13.49 4.20
C PHE A 170 -17.72 14.99 4.32
N ALA A 171 -17.44 15.64 5.46
CA ALA A 171 -17.60 17.10 5.58
C ALA A 171 -16.79 17.87 4.55
N ARG A 172 -15.61 17.37 4.15
CA ARG A 172 -14.76 17.96 3.11
C ARG A 172 -15.38 17.92 1.72
N VAL A 173 -16.32 16.99 1.50
CA VAL A 173 -16.98 16.75 0.20
C VAL A 173 -18.37 17.35 0.18
N MET A 174 -18.95 17.64 1.37
CA MET A 174 -20.27 18.27 1.47
C MET A 174 -20.20 19.70 0.93
N GLY A 175 -21.00 19.96 -0.07
CA GLY A 175 -21.12 21.25 -0.75
C GLY A 175 -22.52 21.40 -1.32
N GLU A 176 -22.64 22.22 -2.36
CA GLU A 176 -23.91 22.44 -3.03
C GLU A 176 -24.36 21.24 -3.86
N ASP A 177 -23.41 20.46 -4.40
CA ASP A 177 -23.66 19.41 -5.39
C ASP A 177 -23.78 18.01 -4.80
N TRP A 178 -23.26 17.76 -3.58
CA TRP A 178 -23.13 16.43 -2.99
C TRP A 178 -23.89 16.31 -1.67
N ARG A 179 -24.44 15.12 -1.40
CA ARG A 179 -25.13 14.77 -0.15
C ARG A 179 -24.72 13.40 0.35
N LEU A 180 -24.90 13.17 1.65
CA LEU A 180 -24.89 11.84 2.22
C LEU A 180 -26.21 11.13 1.92
N SER A 181 -26.14 9.85 1.60
CA SER A 181 -27.31 8.98 1.46
C SER A 181 -27.11 7.73 2.30
N ASN A 182 -28.16 7.33 2.98
CA ASN A 182 -28.27 6.07 3.70
C ASN A 182 -29.01 5.00 2.88
N VAL A 183 -29.05 5.14 1.56
CA VAL A 183 -29.72 4.19 0.65
C VAL A 183 -29.22 2.76 0.85
N ASN A 184 -27.96 2.61 1.28
CA ASN A 184 -27.36 1.31 1.55
C ASN A 184 -27.45 0.88 3.03
N LYS A 185 -28.38 1.42 3.80
CA LYS A 185 -28.59 1.01 5.19
C LYS A 185 -28.77 -0.50 5.28
N ASN A 186 -28.08 -1.12 6.23
CA ASN A 186 -28.04 -2.57 6.41
C ASN A 186 -27.53 -3.35 5.18
N TYR A 187 -26.73 -2.71 4.31
CA TYR A 187 -26.12 -3.31 3.11
C TYR A 187 -27.14 -3.89 2.10
N GLN A 188 -28.35 -3.36 2.06
CA GLN A 188 -29.45 -3.93 1.27
C GLN A 188 -29.32 -3.68 -0.24
N VAL A 189 -28.70 -2.59 -0.64
CA VAL A 189 -28.53 -2.22 -2.07
C VAL A 189 -27.24 -2.79 -2.62
N CYS A 190 -26.14 -2.62 -1.89
CA CYS A 190 -24.82 -3.11 -2.27
C CYS A 190 -24.09 -3.68 -1.05
N PRO A 191 -23.88 -5.02 -0.98
CA PRO A 191 -23.24 -5.65 0.18
C PRO A 191 -21.79 -5.20 0.43
N THR A 192 -21.14 -4.67 -0.59
CA THR A 192 -19.72 -4.30 -0.57
C THR A 192 -19.47 -2.79 -0.47
N TYR A 193 -20.51 -1.96 -0.43
CA TYR A 193 -20.37 -0.52 -0.16
C TYR A 193 -20.68 -0.21 1.30
N PRO A 194 -20.15 0.93 1.83
CA PRO A 194 -20.52 1.40 3.17
C PRO A 194 -22.03 1.65 3.28
N GLN A 195 -22.56 1.64 4.50
CA GLN A 195 -23.96 1.96 4.75
C GLN A 195 -24.32 3.39 4.37
N THR A 196 -23.39 4.33 4.56
CA THR A 196 -23.53 5.73 4.15
C THR A 196 -22.57 6.02 2.99
N VAL A 197 -23.11 6.57 1.93
CA VAL A 197 -22.37 6.90 0.71
C VAL A 197 -22.58 8.36 0.31
N VAL A 198 -21.62 8.90 -0.44
CA VAL A 198 -21.73 10.26 -1.00
C VAL A 198 -22.25 10.17 -2.43
N VAL A 199 -23.34 10.88 -2.68
CA VAL A 199 -24.07 10.89 -3.96
C VAL A 199 -24.44 12.32 -4.38
N PRO A 200 -24.71 12.57 -5.68
CA PRO A 200 -25.17 13.88 -6.13
C PRO A 200 -26.50 14.28 -5.51
N LYS A 201 -26.65 15.54 -5.10
CA LYS A 201 -27.91 16.06 -4.58
C LYS A 201 -29.06 16.04 -5.58
N SER A 202 -28.74 16.15 -6.87
CA SER A 202 -29.73 16.15 -7.97
C SER A 202 -30.39 14.80 -8.22
N VAL A 203 -29.93 13.73 -7.49
CA VAL A 203 -30.41 12.36 -7.66
C VAL A 203 -31.01 11.89 -6.34
N ASP A 204 -32.24 11.38 -6.39
CA ASP A 204 -32.93 10.76 -5.26
C ASP A 204 -32.50 9.30 -5.03
N ASP A 205 -32.88 8.73 -3.89
CA ASP A 205 -32.50 7.38 -3.52
C ASP A 205 -33.18 6.31 -4.38
N ASP A 206 -34.38 6.57 -4.92
CA ASP A 206 -35.08 5.67 -5.83
C ASP A 206 -34.29 5.52 -7.15
N CYS A 207 -33.80 6.62 -7.69
CA CYS A 207 -32.93 6.61 -8.86
C CYS A 207 -31.64 5.83 -8.60
N ILE A 208 -31.05 5.97 -7.42
CA ILE A 208 -29.84 5.21 -7.03
C ILE A 208 -30.13 3.71 -6.95
N MET A 209 -31.26 3.29 -6.37
CA MET A 209 -31.66 1.89 -6.29
C MET A 209 -31.86 1.27 -7.68
N GLN A 210 -32.44 2.02 -8.61
CA GLN A 210 -32.61 1.56 -10.00
C GLN A 210 -31.26 1.48 -10.74
N ALA A 211 -30.39 2.46 -10.55
CA ALA A 211 -29.01 2.41 -11.06
C ALA A 211 -28.24 1.22 -10.48
N ALA A 212 -28.40 0.94 -9.19
CA ALA A 212 -27.77 -0.21 -8.53
C ALA A 212 -28.25 -1.55 -9.12
N ALA A 213 -29.53 -1.70 -9.41
CA ALA A 213 -30.06 -2.89 -10.08
C ALA A 213 -29.53 -3.07 -11.52
N PHE A 214 -29.00 -2.01 -12.12
CA PHE A 214 -28.35 -2.03 -13.44
C PHE A 214 -26.84 -2.20 -13.39
N ARG A 215 -26.24 -2.25 -12.20
CA ARG A 215 -24.80 -2.43 -12.00
C ARG A 215 -24.47 -3.76 -11.35
N GLN A 216 -23.39 -4.38 -11.76
CA GLN A 216 -22.90 -5.64 -11.22
C GLN A 216 -22.74 -5.57 -9.70
N GLY A 217 -23.38 -6.51 -8.97
CA GLY A 217 -23.33 -6.56 -7.51
C GLY A 217 -23.96 -5.37 -6.81
N GLY A 218 -24.85 -4.63 -7.47
CA GLY A 218 -25.45 -3.42 -6.92
C GLY A 218 -24.48 -2.25 -6.80
N ARG A 219 -23.27 -2.37 -7.34
CA ARG A 219 -22.22 -1.36 -7.21
C ARG A 219 -22.45 -0.20 -8.18
N PHE A 220 -23.38 0.67 -7.81
CA PHE A 220 -23.71 1.90 -8.56
C PHE A 220 -22.53 2.90 -8.52
N PRO A 221 -22.47 3.87 -9.44
CA PRO A 221 -21.47 4.93 -9.42
C PRO A 221 -21.50 5.71 -8.12
N VAL A 222 -20.41 5.62 -7.35
CA VAL A 222 -20.24 6.29 -6.05
C VAL A 222 -19.01 7.17 -6.07
N LEU A 223 -19.05 8.28 -5.33
CA LEU A 223 -17.94 9.21 -5.23
C LEU A 223 -16.76 8.57 -4.48
N SER A 224 -15.58 8.56 -5.12
CA SER A 224 -14.31 8.18 -4.51
C SER A 224 -13.47 9.39 -4.13
N TYR A 225 -13.48 10.43 -4.96
CA TYR A 225 -12.68 11.63 -4.76
C TYR A 225 -13.32 12.86 -5.44
N LEU A 226 -13.28 13.99 -4.75
CA LEU A 226 -13.62 15.30 -5.29
C LEU A 226 -12.35 16.16 -5.34
N HIS A 227 -12.00 16.63 -6.53
CA HIS A 227 -10.85 17.48 -6.73
C HIS A 227 -11.22 18.94 -6.43
N SER A 228 -10.73 19.48 -5.32
CA SER A 228 -11.11 20.79 -4.81
C SER A 228 -10.75 21.96 -5.74
N ALA A 229 -9.71 21.80 -6.58
CA ALA A 229 -9.23 22.87 -7.45
C ALA A 229 -10.20 23.20 -8.61
N ASN A 230 -10.96 22.21 -9.12
CA ASN A 230 -11.81 22.41 -10.31
C ASN A 230 -13.18 21.73 -10.22
N GLY A 231 -13.49 21.07 -9.09
CA GLY A 231 -14.78 20.41 -8.85
C GLY A 231 -14.98 19.10 -9.63
N THR A 232 -13.97 18.58 -10.32
CA THR A 232 -14.07 17.28 -11.00
C THR A 232 -13.96 16.11 -10.01
N VAL A 233 -14.48 14.96 -10.42
CA VAL A 233 -14.60 13.81 -9.52
C VAL A 233 -14.03 12.54 -10.10
N ILE A 234 -13.63 11.63 -9.20
CA ILE A 234 -13.42 10.22 -9.50
C ILE A 234 -14.58 9.45 -8.91
N LEU A 235 -15.31 8.74 -9.77
CA LEU A 235 -16.33 7.78 -9.39
C LEU A 235 -15.82 6.35 -9.57
N ARG A 236 -16.36 5.40 -8.79
CA ARG A 236 -16.16 3.97 -9.00
C ARG A 236 -17.48 3.23 -9.07
N SER A 237 -17.52 2.11 -9.83
CA SER A 237 -18.71 1.27 -9.94
C SER A 237 -18.39 -0.15 -10.37
N GLY A 238 -19.38 -1.04 -10.38
CA GLY A 238 -19.37 -2.26 -11.18
C GLY A 238 -19.72 -1.99 -12.64
N GLN A 239 -19.55 -3.00 -13.52
CA GLN A 239 -19.96 -2.89 -14.92
C GLN A 239 -21.48 -2.68 -15.02
N PRO A 240 -21.97 -1.97 -16.04
CA PRO A 240 -23.38 -1.95 -16.35
C PRO A 240 -23.85 -3.32 -16.87
N LEU A 241 -25.15 -3.58 -16.76
CA LEU A 241 -25.81 -4.82 -17.13
C LEU A 241 -26.75 -4.66 -18.35
N PRO A 242 -26.28 -4.15 -19.50
CA PRO A 242 -27.09 -4.05 -20.71
C PRO A 242 -27.41 -5.41 -21.31
N GLY A 243 -26.58 -6.40 -21.06
CA GLY A 243 -26.75 -7.76 -21.61
C GLY A 243 -26.70 -7.81 -23.13
N PRO A 244 -27.14 -8.96 -23.73
CA PRO A 244 -27.14 -9.14 -25.18
C PRO A 244 -28.16 -8.22 -25.87
N ASN A 245 -29.25 -7.85 -25.19
CA ASN A 245 -30.33 -7.02 -25.72
C ASN A 245 -30.07 -5.51 -25.62
N ASN A 246 -28.89 -5.12 -25.16
CA ASN A 246 -28.48 -3.73 -24.97
C ASN A 246 -29.48 -2.91 -24.13
N LYS A 247 -29.94 -3.49 -22.99
CA LYS A 247 -30.88 -2.86 -22.05
C LYS A 247 -30.37 -1.49 -21.62
N ARG A 248 -31.26 -0.51 -21.61
CA ARG A 248 -31.00 0.86 -21.19
C ARG A 248 -31.51 1.11 -19.75
N CYS A 249 -30.78 1.93 -18.97
CA CYS A 249 -31.23 2.44 -17.68
C CYS A 249 -31.01 3.96 -17.64
N LYS A 250 -32.10 4.71 -17.70
CA LYS A 250 -32.06 6.20 -17.69
C LYS A 250 -31.61 6.74 -16.34
N GLU A 251 -31.89 6.02 -15.28
CA GLU A 251 -31.53 6.37 -13.91
C GLU A 251 -30.01 6.29 -13.73
N ASP A 252 -29.37 5.27 -14.31
CA ASP A 252 -27.93 5.15 -14.30
C ASP A 252 -27.25 6.27 -15.14
N GLU A 253 -27.82 6.56 -16.32
CA GLU A 253 -27.36 7.67 -17.14
C GLU A 253 -27.47 9.01 -16.39
N ARG A 254 -28.59 9.25 -15.70
CA ARG A 254 -28.79 10.45 -14.88
C ARG A 254 -27.79 10.54 -13.75
N LEU A 255 -27.56 9.44 -13.02
CA LEU A 255 -26.60 9.37 -11.93
C LEU A 255 -25.16 9.67 -12.42
N VAL A 256 -24.73 9.03 -13.50
CA VAL A 256 -23.40 9.23 -14.08
C VAL A 256 -23.25 10.67 -14.61
N ASN A 257 -24.25 11.21 -15.32
CA ASN A 257 -24.20 12.55 -15.89
C ASN A 257 -24.23 13.65 -14.82
N SER A 258 -24.84 13.40 -13.66
CA SER A 258 -24.88 14.38 -12.56
C SER A 258 -23.50 14.67 -11.94
N ALA A 259 -22.50 13.83 -12.25
CA ALA A 259 -21.09 14.06 -11.86
C ALA A 259 -20.32 14.96 -12.85
N LEU A 260 -20.97 15.40 -13.94
CA LEU A 260 -20.38 16.32 -14.91
C LEU A 260 -20.79 17.75 -14.62
N GLY A 261 -19.84 18.66 -14.65
CA GLY A 261 -20.15 20.09 -14.73
C GLY A 261 -20.81 20.47 -16.06
N VAL A 262 -21.51 21.58 -16.08
CA VAL A 262 -22.21 22.09 -17.28
C VAL A 262 -21.25 22.19 -18.47
N GLY A 263 -21.62 21.56 -19.60
CA GLY A 263 -20.82 21.57 -20.84
C GLY A 263 -19.53 20.76 -20.81
N ARG A 264 -19.24 20.07 -19.72
CA ARG A 264 -18.02 19.23 -19.58
C ARG A 264 -18.25 17.82 -20.13
N ARG A 265 -17.16 17.19 -20.51
CA ARG A 265 -17.11 15.76 -20.87
C ARG A 265 -16.36 14.98 -19.78
N GLY A 266 -16.63 13.68 -19.69
CA GLY A 266 -15.97 12.79 -18.77
C GLY A 266 -15.34 11.59 -19.47
N TYR A 267 -14.55 10.85 -18.71
CA TYR A 267 -13.95 9.61 -19.14
C TYR A 267 -14.49 8.42 -18.34
N ILE A 268 -14.73 7.31 -19.03
CA ILE A 268 -15.00 6.02 -18.41
C ILE A 268 -13.77 5.15 -18.63
N ILE A 269 -13.07 4.81 -17.55
CA ILE A 269 -11.91 3.91 -17.58
C ILE A 269 -12.38 2.50 -17.25
N ASP A 270 -12.47 1.66 -18.26
CA ASP A 270 -12.76 0.25 -18.10
C ASP A 270 -11.45 -0.52 -17.92
N THR A 271 -11.26 -1.12 -16.75
CA THR A 271 -10.05 -1.88 -16.39
C THR A 271 -9.99 -3.25 -17.08
N ARG A 272 -10.91 -3.56 -17.97
CA ARG A 272 -10.93 -4.78 -18.78
C ARG A 272 -10.46 -4.50 -20.21
N SER A 273 -9.98 -5.53 -20.89
CA SER A 273 -9.79 -5.46 -22.32
C SER A 273 -11.14 -5.30 -23.05
N TYR A 274 -11.11 -4.70 -24.24
CA TYR A 274 -12.31 -4.56 -25.08
C TYR A 274 -13.00 -5.90 -25.32
N ASN A 275 -12.24 -6.95 -25.65
CA ASN A 275 -12.79 -8.28 -25.90
C ASN A 275 -13.45 -8.87 -24.65
N SER A 276 -12.84 -8.68 -23.46
CA SER A 276 -13.44 -9.12 -22.19
C SER A 276 -14.75 -8.38 -21.90
N ALA A 277 -14.80 -7.08 -22.15
CA ALA A 277 -16.00 -6.28 -21.99
C ALA A 277 -17.13 -6.68 -22.97
N VAL A 278 -16.80 -6.97 -24.23
CA VAL A 278 -17.75 -7.48 -25.22
C VAL A 278 -18.26 -8.86 -24.82
N ASN A 279 -17.38 -9.78 -24.45
CA ASN A 279 -17.75 -11.14 -24.06
C ASN A 279 -18.62 -11.18 -22.79
N SER A 280 -18.53 -10.18 -21.92
CA SER A 280 -19.37 -10.10 -20.73
C SER A 280 -20.87 -9.91 -21.05
N ARG A 281 -21.21 -9.40 -22.25
CA ARG A 281 -22.61 -9.21 -22.67
C ARG A 281 -23.39 -10.51 -22.72
N SER A 282 -22.80 -11.60 -23.15
CA SER A 282 -23.45 -12.92 -23.18
C SER A 282 -23.85 -13.40 -21.78
N LYS A 283 -23.19 -12.88 -20.74
CA LYS A 283 -23.44 -13.17 -19.32
C LYS A 283 -24.28 -12.09 -18.62
N GLY A 284 -24.92 -11.20 -19.39
CA GLY A 284 -25.75 -10.12 -18.85
C GLY A 284 -24.99 -8.82 -18.53
N GLY A 285 -23.66 -8.83 -18.52
CA GLY A 285 -22.82 -7.65 -18.33
C GLY A 285 -22.68 -6.77 -19.58
N GLY A 286 -21.69 -5.91 -19.60
CA GLY A 286 -21.38 -5.08 -20.75
C GLY A 286 -20.62 -3.81 -20.41
N PHE A 287 -20.90 -2.75 -21.13
CA PHE A 287 -20.26 -1.46 -20.99
C PHE A 287 -21.17 -0.33 -21.47
N GLU A 288 -20.89 0.88 -21.08
CA GLU A 288 -21.60 2.10 -21.50
C GLU A 288 -21.39 2.33 -23.01
N THR A 289 -22.50 2.54 -23.73
CA THR A 289 -22.46 2.84 -25.17
C THR A 289 -22.51 4.35 -25.40
N GLU A 290 -21.85 4.85 -26.42
CA GLU A 290 -21.87 6.29 -26.79
C GLU A 290 -23.29 6.80 -27.05
N ALA A 291 -24.18 5.95 -27.55
CA ALA A 291 -25.58 6.32 -27.77
C ALA A 291 -26.35 6.66 -26.48
N HIS A 292 -25.96 6.05 -25.35
CA HIS A 292 -26.61 6.29 -24.05
C HIS A 292 -25.81 7.23 -23.15
N TYR A 293 -24.48 7.30 -23.35
CA TYR A 293 -23.56 8.13 -22.57
C TYR A 293 -22.72 9.07 -23.46
N PRO A 294 -23.36 9.95 -24.26
CA PRO A 294 -22.67 10.72 -25.30
C PRO A 294 -21.65 11.74 -24.78
N GLN A 295 -21.75 12.11 -23.50
CA GLN A 295 -20.80 13.02 -22.85
C GLN A 295 -19.57 12.29 -22.27
N TRP A 296 -19.54 10.96 -22.34
CA TRP A 296 -18.50 10.14 -21.75
C TRP A 296 -17.70 9.40 -22.82
N ARG A 297 -16.39 9.60 -22.79
CA ARG A 297 -15.45 8.86 -23.63
C ARG A 297 -14.94 7.62 -22.88
N ARG A 298 -15.21 6.43 -23.40
CA ARG A 298 -14.72 5.19 -22.81
C ARG A 298 -13.32 4.87 -23.30
N VAL A 299 -12.44 4.48 -22.36
CA VAL A 299 -11.05 4.06 -22.58
C VAL A 299 -10.84 2.72 -21.88
N HIS A 300 -10.36 1.72 -22.61
CA HIS A 300 -9.99 0.43 -22.05
C HIS A 300 -8.54 0.47 -21.56
N LYS A 301 -8.34 0.12 -20.31
CA LYS A 301 -7.03 -0.03 -19.66
C LYS A 301 -6.98 -1.39 -18.98
N PRO A 302 -6.67 -2.45 -19.76
CA PRO A 302 -6.69 -3.81 -19.23
C PRO A 302 -5.65 -3.98 -18.12
N LEU A 303 -6.14 -4.35 -16.95
CA LEU A 303 -5.33 -4.66 -15.77
C LEU A 303 -5.57 -6.12 -15.40
N GLU A 304 -4.52 -6.77 -14.90
CA GLU A 304 -4.60 -8.16 -14.52
C GLU A 304 -5.42 -8.34 -13.25
N ARG A 305 -6.07 -9.51 -13.14
CA ARG A 305 -6.84 -9.90 -11.97
C ARG A 305 -5.92 -10.46 -10.89
N PHE A 306 -6.42 -10.48 -9.66
CA PHE A 306 -5.69 -10.97 -8.49
C PHE A 306 -5.02 -12.33 -8.71
N SER A 307 -5.71 -13.30 -9.33
CA SER A 307 -5.14 -14.62 -9.61
C SER A 307 -3.90 -14.58 -10.51
N ASN A 308 -3.96 -13.73 -11.57
CA ASN A 308 -2.84 -13.56 -12.50
C ASN A 308 -1.69 -12.78 -11.84
N LEU A 309 -2.01 -11.81 -10.98
CA LEU A 309 -1.01 -11.08 -10.21
C LEU A 309 -0.30 -12.00 -9.22
N GLN A 310 -1.03 -12.91 -8.57
CA GLN A 310 -0.45 -13.90 -7.66
C GLN A 310 0.49 -14.85 -8.42
N GLU A 311 0.09 -15.35 -9.59
CA GLU A 311 0.97 -16.18 -10.43
C GLU A 311 2.20 -15.41 -10.89
N SER A 312 2.03 -14.16 -11.28
CA SER A 312 3.10 -13.25 -11.69
C SER A 312 4.10 -13.01 -10.56
N LEU A 313 3.62 -12.80 -9.33
CA LEU A 313 4.45 -12.67 -8.14
C LEU A 313 5.22 -13.97 -7.84
N THR A 314 4.56 -15.11 -7.93
CA THR A 314 5.21 -16.42 -7.75
C THR A 314 6.37 -16.60 -8.74
N LYS A 315 6.15 -16.30 -10.01
CA LYS A 315 7.21 -16.35 -11.05
C LYS A 315 8.35 -15.37 -10.76
N LEU A 316 8.05 -14.18 -10.22
CA LEU A 316 9.07 -13.22 -9.79
C LEU A 316 9.93 -13.82 -8.66
N MET A 317 9.29 -14.39 -7.63
CA MET A 317 9.99 -15.02 -6.51
C MET A 317 10.87 -16.19 -6.98
N GLU A 318 10.35 -17.01 -7.90
CA GLU A 318 11.15 -18.08 -8.52
C GLU A 318 12.36 -17.53 -9.28
N ALA A 319 12.18 -16.43 -10.03
CA ALA A 319 13.28 -15.78 -10.76
C ALA A 319 14.36 -15.25 -9.80
N CYS A 320 13.96 -14.67 -8.66
CA CYS A 320 14.88 -14.17 -7.64
C CYS A 320 15.63 -15.31 -6.92
N ASN A 321 15.01 -16.46 -6.75
CA ASN A 321 15.61 -17.61 -6.05
C ASN A 321 16.45 -18.52 -6.97
N LYS A 322 16.37 -18.36 -8.30
CA LYS A 322 17.19 -19.14 -9.23
C LYS A 322 18.63 -18.63 -9.24
N ASN A 323 19.56 -19.51 -8.88
CA ASN A 323 20.99 -19.26 -9.09
C ASN A 323 21.31 -19.34 -10.60
N THR A 324 21.21 -18.23 -11.28
CA THR A 324 21.57 -18.13 -12.70
C THR A 324 22.97 -17.56 -12.85
N ASN A 325 23.82 -18.25 -13.59
CA ASN A 325 25.21 -17.84 -13.83
C ASN A 325 25.33 -16.71 -14.88
N SER A 326 24.22 -16.13 -15.33
CA SER A 326 24.19 -15.10 -16.38
C SER A 326 23.10 -14.08 -16.08
N MET A 327 23.48 -12.80 -16.14
CA MET A 327 22.58 -11.65 -15.99
C MET A 327 21.45 -11.69 -17.03
N ASP A 328 21.75 -12.05 -18.27
CA ASP A 328 20.76 -12.11 -19.36
C ASP A 328 19.66 -13.14 -19.07
N LYS A 329 20.04 -14.31 -18.51
CA LYS A 329 19.08 -15.34 -18.12
C LYS A 329 18.21 -14.86 -16.95
N TRP A 330 18.80 -14.17 -15.99
CA TRP A 330 18.06 -13.60 -14.88
C TRP A 330 17.06 -12.54 -15.35
N LEU A 331 17.50 -11.60 -16.19
CA LEU A 331 16.62 -10.59 -16.80
C LEU A 331 15.50 -11.23 -17.63
N GLY A 332 15.80 -12.32 -18.35
CA GLY A 332 14.81 -13.10 -19.10
C GLY A 332 13.73 -13.69 -18.18
N HIS A 333 14.10 -14.27 -17.04
CA HIS A 333 13.17 -14.79 -16.05
C HIS A 333 12.35 -13.68 -15.38
N LEU A 334 13.00 -12.55 -15.05
CA LEU A 334 12.33 -11.37 -14.51
C LEU A 334 11.28 -10.83 -15.49
N GLY A 335 11.63 -10.70 -16.77
CA GLY A 335 10.71 -10.29 -17.82
C GLY A 335 9.55 -11.28 -18.01
N ALA A 336 9.82 -12.58 -17.97
CA ALA A 336 8.82 -13.63 -18.09
C ALA A 336 7.81 -13.67 -16.92
N SER A 337 8.17 -13.13 -15.75
CA SER A 337 7.24 -13.00 -14.62
C SER A 337 6.10 -12.03 -14.89
N SER A 338 6.30 -11.06 -15.78
CA SER A 338 5.39 -9.93 -16.07
C SER A 338 5.04 -9.03 -14.87
N TRP A 339 5.63 -9.26 -13.69
CA TRP A 339 5.31 -8.51 -12.46
C TRP A 339 5.53 -7.00 -12.61
N LEU A 340 6.71 -6.62 -13.09
CA LEU A 340 7.03 -5.19 -13.27
C LEU A 340 6.16 -4.53 -14.34
N SER A 341 5.76 -5.28 -15.38
CA SER A 341 4.83 -4.80 -16.40
C SER A 341 3.44 -4.56 -15.81
N ASN A 342 2.95 -5.47 -14.97
CA ASN A 342 1.67 -5.32 -14.29
C ASN A 342 1.66 -4.10 -13.37
N VAL A 343 2.73 -3.91 -12.56
CA VAL A 343 2.89 -2.72 -11.70
C VAL A 343 2.91 -1.45 -12.54
N LYS A 344 3.65 -1.44 -13.65
CA LYS A 344 3.71 -0.30 -14.59
C LYS A 344 2.34 0.06 -15.13
N GLU A 345 1.54 -0.92 -15.57
CA GLU A 345 0.21 -0.66 -16.13
C GLU A 345 -0.76 -0.07 -15.09
N VAL A 346 -0.71 -0.55 -13.84
CA VAL A 346 -1.49 0.01 -12.73
C VAL A 346 -1.10 1.47 -12.49
N LEU A 347 0.20 1.77 -12.36
CA LEU A 347 0.71 3.12 -12.15
C LEU A 347 0.37 4.04 -13.31
N THR A 348 0.56 3.59 -14.56
CA THR A 348 0.24 4.36 -15.76
C THR A 348 -1.24 4.70 -15.83
N THR A 349 -2.12 3.77 -15.45
CA THR A 349 -3.57 3.99 -15.42
C THR A 349 -3.96 4.98 -14.33
N ALA A 350 -3.36 4.89 -13.14
CA ALA A 350 -3.58 5.86 -12.06
C ALA A 350 -3.12 7.26 -12.46
N CYS A 351 -1.96 7.38 -13.11
CA CYS A 351 -1.45 8.66 -13.64
C CYS A 351 -2.40 9.24 -14.70
N LEU A 352 -2.94 8.40 -15.59
CA LEU A 352 -3.93 8.84 -16.59
C LEU A 352 -5.18 9.40 -15.92
N ILE A 353 -5.73 8.72 -14.91
CA ILE A 353 -6.90 9.18 -14.15
C ILE A 353 -6.59 10.54 -13.49
N ALA A 354 -5.43 10.66 -12.83
CA ALA A 354 -5.01 11.90 -12.21
C ALA A 354 -4.85 13.04 -13.22
N GLN A 355 -4.28 12.76 -14.39
CA GLN A 355 -4.14 13.73 -15.48
C GLN A 355 -5.49 14.21 -16.01
N CYS A 356 -6.45 13.30 -16.23
CA CYS A 356 -7.80 13.68 -16.66
C CYS A 356 -8.47 14.64 -15.66
N VAL A 357 -8.32 14.36 -14.37
CA VAL A 357 -8.92 15.16 -13.29
C VAL A 357 -8.24 16.52 -13.14
N ASP A 358 -6.92 16.55 -13.00
CA ASP A 358 -6.15 17.76 -12.69
C ASP A 358 -5.92 18.64 -13.93
N ARG A 359 -5.48 18.03 -15.06
CA ARG A 359 -5.07 18.79 -16.24
C ARG A 359 -6.19 19.03 -17.24
N GLU A 360 -7.01 18.01 -17.48
CA GLU A 360 -8.10 18.11 -18.45
C GLU A 360 -9.41 18.60 -17.82
N SER A 361 -9.44 18.77 -16.49
CA SER A 361 -10.64 19.14 -15.75
C SER A 361 -11.86 18.29 -16.12
N SER A 362 -11.63 16.99 -16.27
CA SER A 362 -12.63 16.01 -16.70
C SER A 362 -12.90 15.00 -15.58
N SER A 363 -14.17 14.78 -15.24
CA SER A 363 -14.56 13.73 -14.30
C SER A 363 -14.32 12.36 -14.87
N VAL A 364 -13.99 11.40 -14.00
CA VAL A 364 -13.64 10.03 -14.39
C VAL A 364 -14.49 9.01 -13.64
N LEU A 365 -15.14 8.10 -14.37
CA LEU A 365 -15.76 6.90 -13.83
C LEU A 365 -14.84 5.71 -14.08
N VAL A 366 -14.48 4.99 -13.03
CA VAL A 366 -13.63 3.78 -13.14
C VAL A 366 -14.43 2.55 -12.79
N HIS A 367 -14.39 1.54 -13.65
CA HIS A 367 -15.01 0.25 -13.37
C HIS A 367 -14.24 -0.92 -14.02
N GLY A 368 -14.53 -2.12 -13.54
CA GLY A 368 -14.12 -3.38 -14.15
C GLY A 368 -15.34 -4.27 -14.34
N SER A 369 -15.22 -5.57 -14.07
CA SER A 369 -16.40 -6.45 -14.02
C SER A 369 -17.23 -6.17 -12.75
N GLU A 370 -16.62 -6.32 -11.60
CA GLU A 370 -17.27 -6.16 -10.29
C GLU A 370 -16.99 -4.79 -9.67
N GLY A 371 -15.99 -4.06 -10.18
CA GLY A 371 -15.58 -2.77 -9.62
C GLY A 371 -14.77 -2.90 -8.33
N LEU A 372 -14.23 -4.06 -8.08
CA LEU A 372 -13.29 -4.40 -7.02
C LEU A 372 -11.88 -4.54 -7.61
N ASP A 373 -10.88 -4.87 -6.77
CA ASP A 373 -9.50 -5.16 -7.17
C ASP A 373 -8.87 -4.03 -8.00
N ALA A 374 -8.69 -4.22 -9.31
CA ALA A 374 -8.05 -3.24 -10.20
C ALA A 374 -8.69 -1.84 -10.13
N THR A 375 -10.00 -1.76 -10.00
CA THR A 375 -10.73 -0.48 -9.85
C THR A 375 -10.26 0.25 -8.59
N LEU A 376 -10.19 -0.45 -7.47
CA LEU A 376 -9.79 0.14 -6.18
C LEU A 376 -8.30 0.52 -6.18
N GLN A 377 -7.44 -0.30 -6.79
CA GLN A 377 -6.01 -0.01 -6.92
C GLN A 377 -5.78 1.32 -7.65
N VAL A 378 -6.37 1.50 -8.82
CA VAL A 378 -6.10 2.71 -9.62
C VAL A 378 -6.80 3.95 -9.07
N THR A 379 -7.99 3.82 -8.46
CA THR A 379 -8.67 4.96 -7.83
C THR A 379 -7.95 5.41 -6.56
N SER A 380 -7.41 4.49 -5.76
CA SER A 380 -6.62 4.83 -4.58
C SER A 380 -5.29 5.49 -4.94
N LEU A 381 -4.57 4.93 -5.91
CA LEU A 381 -3.30 5.50 -6.38
C LEU A 381 -3.50 6.89 -7.01
N ALA A 382 -4.57 7.10 -7.78
CA ALA A 382 -4.90 8.41 -8.32
C ALA A 382 -5.14 9.44 -7.20
N GLN A 383 -5.79 9.05 -6.11
CA GLN A 383 -5.97 9.91 -4.94
C GLN A 383 -4.65 10.23 -4.24
N ILE A 384 -3.73 9.28 -4.12
CA ILE A 384 -2.38 9.52 -3.58
C ILE A 384 -1.62 10.56 -4.43
N ILE A 385 -1.78 10.52 -5.76
CA ILE A 385 -1.17 11.48 -6.67
C ILE A 385 -1.79 12.87 -6.51
N LEU A 386 -3.13 12.95 -6.44
CA LEU A 386 -3.89 14.20 -6.47
C LEU A 386 -3.98 14.89 -5.12
N ASN A 387 -4.10 14.13 -4.03
CA ASN A 387 -4.38 14.65 -2.70
C ASN A 387 -3.16 14.53 -1.78
N PRO A 388 -2.55 15.66 -1.37
CA PRO A 388 -1.44 15.65 -0.41
C PRO A 388 -1.76 14.96 0.91
N ASP A 389 -3.00 15.05 1.42
CA ASP A 389 -3.42 14.40 2.67
C ASP A 389 -3.24 12.88 2.60
N CYS A 390 -3.52 12.25 1.44
CA CYS A 390 -3.33 10.81 1.24
C CYS A 390 -1.85 10.37 1.29
N ARG A 391 -0.90 11.31 1.30
CA ARG A 391 0.55 11.06 1.45
C ARG A 391 1.04 11.25 2.89
N THR A 392 0.15 11.55 3.83
CA THR A 392 0.43 11.50 5.27
C THR A 392 0.08 10.11 5.80
N ILE A 393 0.62 9.73 6.97
CA ILE A 393 0.33 8.44 7.61
C ILE A 393 -1.18 8.31 7.82
N ARG A 394 -1.79 9.26 8.53
CA ARG A 394 -3.23 9.25 8.82
C ARG A 394 -4.10 9.26 7.56
N GLY A 395 -3.77 10.13 6.60
CA GLY A 395 -4.56 10.23 5.37
C GLY A 395 -4.44 8.98 4.50
N PHE A 396 -3.29 8.29 4.52
CA PHE A 396 -3.13 7.02 3.83
C PHE A 396 -3.92 5.89 4.52
N GLU A 397 -3.91 5.82 5.85
CA GLU A 397 -4.73 4.88 6.63
C GLU A 397 -6.23 5.11 6.36
N ALA A 398 -6.69 6.36 6.40
CA ALA A 398 -8.07 6.72 6.06
C ALA A 398 -8.44 6.35 4.61
N LEU A 399 -7.51 6.52 3.66
CA LEU A 399 -7.71 6.11 2.28
C LEU A 399 -7.89 4.60 2.14
N ILE A 400 -7.03 3.81 2.80
CA ILE A 400 -7.12 2.34 2.79
C ILE A 400 -8.44 1.89 3.40
N GLU A 401 -8.84 2.44 4.54
CA GLU A 401 -10.11 2.08 5.16
C GLU A 401 -11.29 2.40 4.25
N ARG A 402 -11.38 3.62 3.74
CA ARG A 402 -12.47 4.08 2.88
C ARG A 402 -12.55 3.38 1.54
N GLN A 403 -11.41 3.10 0.89
CA GLN A 403 -11.39 2.59 -0.48
C GLN A 403 -11.20 1.08 -0.57
N CYS A 404 -10.53 0.45 0.40
CA CYS A 404 -10.14 -0.96 0.30
C CYS A 404 -10.88 -1.84 1.30
N ILE A 405 -11.16 -1.35 2.51
CA ILE A 405 -11.80 -2.15 3.56
C ILE A 405 -13.32 -2.01 3.54
N GLN A 406 -13.81 -0.78 3.38
CA GLN A 406 -15.25 -0.47 3.35
C GLN A 406 -15.83 -0.40 1.93
N SER A 407 -15.12 -0.93 0.94
CA SER A 407 -15.54 -0.83 -0.48
C SER A 407 -16.18 -2.09 -0.97
#